data_4dbeacfdb4c6a192c3f79bffc2abca68
#
_entry.id   4dbeacfdb4c6a192c3f79bffc2abca68
#
_cell.length_a   1.000
_cell.length_b   1.000
_cell.length_c   1.000
_cell.angle_alpha   90.00
_cell.angle_beta   90.00
_cell.angle_gamma   90.00
#
_symmetry.space_group_name_H-M   'P 1'
#
loop_
_entity.id
_entity.type
_entity.pdbx_description
1 polymer ?
#
loop_
_entity_poly.entity_id
_entity_poly.type
_entity_poly.pdbx_seq_one_letter_code
_entity_poly.pdbx_strand_id
1 'polypeptide(L)'
;MHIFLQKPETEIPEETDSDVLYFGPGYYDYSGQSPLKIESGKTLYLAEGAVLRGRVAVLSASDVTICGQGILLNDFTSNDEYDSVALAIKNSSNVKIKDITVLRCEKSWSAFMWKSDNVSVENVKIINPQYASSDGFDIANSHDVIFDNMFIRSCDDSIAIKGTGNNGYNPAEDPAQSPANYNITIQNTQVWSDANNALGIGAETDAAYYDNITFKNIDVLYNYDDYSYPDQLMERSALNICALNATNISNVTYEDIRIEKAKRLISITMPDSFWFGSLQGNWNWNGKISGITYRNIVSYSDGNNEIQMLGRDTEHMISGVTFDNVVIKGQKLGLSSRLLKINKYTKNVQNIVNGSLTEIQDGPFGSNVHKIAEEYSQSQQGINEWYYRTWTNGVGNADMNWNSDGSGHWRGVHSYDAIWMYDGILYLHPDTNQTMLEWKASQKGNIQITGNVRKYDILGGDGVVVSIWKNDTLIWPESGWTAIGYNDNVGLKHDIEVDVEQGDIISFRVDEGMNNAYDTTIWTPVITYNFYREY
;
A
#
# COMPACT_ATOMS: atom_id res chain seq x y z
N MET A 1 1.50 -27.44 -9.56
CA MET A 1 2.22 -28.56 -8.88
C MET A 1 3.50 -27.98 -8.30
N HIS A 2 3.76 -28.22 -7.01
CA HIS A 2 5.01 -27.83 -6.36
C HIS A 2 5.84 -29.10 -6.12
N ILE A 3 7.13 -29.04 -6.35
CA ILE A 3 8.06 -30.14 -6.14
C ILE A 3 9.18 -29.61 -5.26
N PHE A 4 9.35 -30.20 -4.09
CA PHE A 4 10.40 -29.83 -3.15
C PHE A 4 11.44 -30.96 -3.09
N LEU A 5 12.71 -30.57 -3.17
CA LEU A 5 13.83 -31.49 -2.97
C LEU A 5 14.45 -31.19 -1.61
N GLN A 6 14.41 -32.12 -0.73
CA GLN A 6 14.96 -32.03 0.62
C GLN A 6 16.14 -32.99 0.81
N LYS A 7 17.04 -32.62 1.71
CA LYS A 7 18.07 -33.56 2.16
C LYS A 7 17.42 -34.66 3.01
N PRO A 8 17.91 -35.91 2.97
CA PRO A 8 17.46 -36.92 3.91
C PRO A 8 17.65 -36.45 5.36
N GLU A 9 16.72 -36.84 6.22
CA GLU A 9 16.82 -36.55 7.65
C GLU A 9 18.03 -37.27 8.27
N THR A 10 18.74 -36.58 9.12
CA THR A 10 19.90 -37.09 9.85
C THR A 10 19.66 -37.18 11.36
N GLU A 11 18.64 -36.51 11.87
CA GLU A 11 18.29 -36.41 13.29
C GLU A 11 16.86 -36.92 13.49
N ILE A 12 16.67 -38.24 13.45
CA ILE A 12 15.37 -38.85 13.68
C ILE A 12 15.27 -39.22 15.16
N PRO A 13 14.27 -38.74 15.90
CA PRO A 13 14.10 -39.06 17.31
C PRO A 13 13.68 -40.53 17.47
N GLU A 14 13.96 -41.11 18.63
CA GLU A 14 13.54 -42.49 18.94
C GLU A 14 12.02 -42.52 19.19
N GLU A 15 11.33 -43.46 18.54
CA GLU A 15 9.87 -43.63 18.71
C GLU A 15 9.48 -43.96 20.17
N THR A 16 10.37 -44.53 20.93
CA THR A 16 10.18 -44.94 22.31
C THR A 16 10.47 -43.83 23.31
N ASP A 17 10.94 -42.67 22.87
CA ASP A 17 11.21 -41.54 23.74
C ASP A 17 9.88 -40.97 24.26
N SER A 18 9.74 -40.92 25.57
CA SER A 18 8.54 -40.40 26.24
C SER A 18 8.27 -38.91 25.97
N ASP A 19 9.28 -38.18 25.52
CA ASP A 19 9.15 -36.76 25.21
C ASP A 19 8.86 -36.49 23.73
N VAL A 20 8.67 -37.55 22.93
CA VAL A 20 8.36 -37.50 21.51
C VAL A 20 6.94 -38.01 21.20
N LEU A 21 6.15 -37.15 20.57
CA LEU A 21 4.89 -37.52 19.91
C LEU A 21 5.26 -37.97 18.48
N TYR A 22 5.51 -39.27 18.31
CA TYR A 22 6.03 -39.82 17.05
C TYR A 22 4.90 -40.27 16.12
N PHE A 23 4.85 -39.71 14.92
CA PHE A 23 3.96 -40.13 13.84
C PHE A 23 4.80 -40.71 12.71
N GLY A 24 4.85 -42.04 12.61
CA GLY A 24 5.51 -42.74 11.51
C GLY A 24 4.78 -42.58 10.17
N PRO A 25 5.31 -43.17 9.08
CA PRO A 25 4.63 -43.13 7.78
C PRO A 25 3.19 -43.66 7.88
N GLY A 26 2.20 -42.88 7.46
CA GLY A 26 0.79 -43.23 7.56
C GLY A 26 -0.14 -42.02 7.58
N TYR A 27 -1.45 -42.28 7.65
CA TYR A 27 -2.48 -41.26 7.69
C TYR A 27 -3.19 -41.26 9.06
N TYR A 28 -3.18 -40.13 9.75
CA TYR A 28 -3.70 -39.96 11.10
C TYR A 28 -4.77 -38.86 11.08
N ASP A 29 -6.03 -39.25 11.31
CA ASP A 29 -7.16 -38.30 11.26
C ASP A 29 -7.54 -37.79 12.66
N TYR A 30 -7.23 -36.52 12.89
CA TYR A 30 -7.57 -35.73 14.08
C TYR A 30 -8.56 -34.61 13.77
N SER A 31 -9.20 -34.62 12.61
CA SER A 31 -10.07 -33.50 12.14
C SER A 31 -11.29 -33.28 13.03
N GLY A 32 -11.81 -34.32 13.67
CA GLY A 32 -12.94 -34.22 14.60
C GLY A 32 -12.58 -33.86 16.05
N GLN A 33 -11.31 -33.53 16.31
CA GLN A 33 -10.79 -33.29 17.65
C GLN A 33 -10.36 -31.82 17.84
N SER A 34 -10.21 -31.40 19.09
CA SER A 34 -9.51 -30.16 19.45
C SER A 34 -8.08 -30.20 18.89
N PRO A 35 -7.42 -29.05 18.69
CA PRO A 35 -6.03 -29.03 18.25
C PRO A 35 -5.14 -29.95 19.11
N LEU A 36 -4.25 -30.70 18.47
CA LEU A 36 -3.23 -31.47 19.15
C LEU A 36 -2.29 -30.50 19.88
N LYS A 37 -2.40 -30.45 21.20
CA LYS A 37 -1.57 -29.55 22.02
C LYS A 37 -0.22 -30.21 22.29
N ILE A 38 0.86 -29.44 22.04
CA ILE A 38 2.22 -29.87 22.35
C ILE A 38 2.62 -29.18 23.65
N GLU A 39 2.90 -29.99 24.65
CA GLU A 39 3.29 -29.53 25.99
C GLU A 39 4.76 -29.11 26.03
N SER A 40 5.14 -28.38 27.09
CA SER A 40 6.53 -27.95 27.31
C SER A 40 7.49 -29.13 27.36
N GLY A 41 8.65 -28.96 26.73
CA GLY A 41 9.70 -29.97 26.66
C GLY A 41 9.43 -31.10 25.67
N LYS A 42 8.31 -31.06 24.92
CA LYS A 42 7.94 -32.14 24.00
C LYS A 42 8.32 -31.85 22.55
N THR A 43 8.52 -32.93 21.82
CA THR A 43 8.74 -32.92 20.36
C THR A 43 7.55 -33.55 19.65
N LEU A 44 6.97 -32.88 18.67
CA LEU A 44 6.12 -33.49 17.66
C LEU A 44 6.99 -33.84 16.46
N TYR A 45 7.07 -35.12 16.15
CA TYR A 45 7.80 -35.60 14.98
C TYR A 45 6.84 -36.20 13.95
N LEU A 46 6.86 -35.64 12.75
CA LEU A 46 6.12 -36.16 11.59
C LEU A 46 7.11 -36.77 10.60
N ALA A 47 7.25 -38.10 10.60
CA ALA A 47 8.18 -38.78 9.72
C ALA A 47 7.86 -38.55 8.22
N GLU A 48 8.83 -38.77 7.35
CA GLU A 48 8.58 -38.82 5.90
C GLU A 48 7.45 -39.82 5.60
N GLY A 49 6.43 -39.37 4.84
CA GLY A 49 5.23 -40.19 4.55
C GLY A 49 4.15 -40.15 5.65
N ALA A 50 4.37 -39.47 6.76
CA ALA A 50 3.30 -39.18 7.72
C ALA A 50 2.40 -38.06 7.22
N VAL A 51 1.07 -38.23 7.33
CA VAL A 51 0.07 -37.22 7.10
C VAL A 51 -0.78 -37.11 8.35
N LEU A 52 -0.62 -36.01 9.11
CA LEU A 52 -1.45 -35.68 10.24
C LEU A 52 -2.57 -34.72 9.75
N ARG A 53 -3.78 -35.24 9.61
CA ARG A 53 -4.94 -34.44 9.27
C ARG A 53 -5.53 -33.87 10.54
N GLY A 54 -5.31 -32.59 10.81
CA GLY A 54 -5.70 -31.97 12.08
C GLY A 54 -5.20 -30.55 12.21
N ARG A 55 -5.18 -30.09 13.44
CA ARG A 55 -4.59 -28.81 13.88
C ARG A 55 -3.57 -29.07 14.96
N VAL A 56 -2.49 -28.32 14.99
CA VAL A 56 -1.42 -28.40 15.99
C VAL A 56 -1.33 -27.07 16.73
N ALA A 57 -1.22 -27.11 18.05
CA ALA A 57 -1.13 -25.92 18.88
C ALA A 57 -0.06 -26.04 19.98
N VAL A 58 0.77 -25.02 20.08
CA VAL A 58 1.70 -24.77 21.17
C VAL A 58 1.12 -23.61 21.99
N LEU A 59 0.57 -23.91 23.16
CA LEU A 59 -0.19 -22.96 23.97
C LEU A 59 0.38 -22.86 25.36
N SER A 60 0.92 -21.68 25.72
CA SER A 60 1.52 -21.40 27.03
C SER A 60 2.59 -22.47 27.40
N ALA A 61 3.45 -22.80 26.43
CA ALA A 61 4.45 -23.84 26.53
C ALA A 61 5.84 -23.31 26.21
N SER A 62 6.87 -24.01 26.68
CA SER A 62 8.26 -23.70 26.37
C SER A 62 9.04 -24.94 25.96
N ASP A 63 10.15 -24.71 25.24
CA ASP A 63 11.09 -25.77 24.85
C ASP A 63 10.39 -26.85 23.98
N VAL A 64 9.62 -26.41 22.99
CA VAL A 64 8.85 -27.27 22.08
C VAL A 64 9.56 -27.40 20.73
N THR A 65 9.61 -28.60 20.20
CA THR A 65 10.07 -28.87 18.83
C THR A 65 8.95 -29.50 18.00
N ILE A 66 8.74 -28.98 16.78
CA ILE A 66 7.88 -29.60 15.75
C ILE A 66 8.78 -29.87 14.54
N CYS A 67 8.95 -31.13 14.16
CA CYS A 67 9.89 -31.44 13.11
C CYS A 67 9.53 -32.69 12.31
N GLY A 68 10.35 -32.98 11.29
CA GLY A 68 10.19 -34.13 10.40
C GLY A 68 9.73 -33.73 9.01
N GLN A 69 9.79 -34.63 8.04
CA GLN A 69 9.45 -34.37 6.63
C GLN A 69 8.01 -34.75 6.28
N GLY A 70 7.15 -34.88 7.29
CA GLY A 70 5.74 -35.19 7.11
C GLY A 70 4.87 -33.96 6.81
N ILE A 71 3.58 -34.21 6.70
CA ILE A 71 2.56 -33.22 6.30
C ILE A 71 1.56 -33.00 7.42
N LEU A 72 1.36 -31.75 7.81
CA LEU A 72 0.22 -31.29 8.56
C LEU A 72 -0.86 -30.86 7.56
N LEU A 73 -1.95 -31.62 7.47
CA LEU A 73 -3.06 -31.37 6.56
C LEU A 73 -4.25 -30.77 7.32
N ASN A 74 -4.69 -29.58 6.93
CA ASN A 74 -5.89 -28.95 7.44
C ASN A 74 -6.81 -28.58 6.27
N ASP A 75 -7.72 -29.50 5.93
CA ASP A 75 -8.67 -29.40 4.83
C ASP A 75 -10.13 -29.39 5.30
N PHE A 76 -10.38 -28.95 6.53
CA PHE A 76 -11.69 -28.88 7.15
C PHE A 76 -11.88 -27.58 7.92
N THR A 77 -13.13 -27.06 7.91
CA THR A 77 -13.53 -25.88 8.68
C THR A 77 -13.66 -26.23 10.15
N SER A 78 -13.22 -25.30 11.00
CA SER A 78 -13.46 -25.32 12.44
C SER A 78 -14.54 -24.30 12.78
N ASN A 79 -15.40 -24.62 13.74
CA ASN A 79 -16.40 -23.68 14.26
C ASN A 79 -15.81 -22.65 15.25
N ASP A 80 -14.53 -22.77 15.59
CA ASP A 80 -13.83 -21.86 16.49
C ASP A 80 -13.11 -20.78 15.67
N GLU A 81 -13.62 -19.57 15.67
CA GLU A 81 -13.11 -18.43 14.88
C GLU A 81 -11.61 -18.11 15.12
N TYR A 82 -11.10 -18.37 16.32
CA TYR A 82 -9.72 -18.05 16.70
C TYR A 82 -8.75 -19.25 16.70
N ASP A 83 -9.26 -20.46 16.67
CA ASP A 83 -8.47 -21.69 16.62
C ASP A 83 -8.54 -22.40 15.28
N SER A 84 -8.95 -21.67 14.23
CA SER A 84 -9.14 -22.25 12.90
C SER A 84 -7.85 -22.48 12.12
N VAL A 85 -6.70 -21.98 12.58
CA VAL A 85 -5.40 -22.14 11.89
C VAL A 85 -4.88 -23.57 11.98
N ALA A 86 -4.11 -24.00 10.99
CA ALA A 86 -3.49 -25.31 11.01
C ALA A 86 -2.41 -25.45 12.10
N LEU A 87 -1.64 -24.38 12.32
CA LEU A 87 -0.55 -24.34 13.28
C LEU A 87 -0.63 -23.06 14.12
N ALA A 88 -0.81 -23.18 15.42
CA ALA A 88 -0.88 -22.06 16.35
C ALA A 88 0.28 -22.09 17.37
N ILE A 89 0.90 -20.93 17.63
CA ILE A 89 1.90 -20.76 18.68
C ILE A 89 1.44 -19.54 19.49
N LYS A 90 1.00 -19.76 20.74
CA LYS A 90 0.44 -18.66 21.54
C LYS A 90 1.02 -18.68 22.95
N ASN A 91 1.45 -17.50 23.45
CA ASN A 91 2.02 -17.31 24.78
C ASN A 91 3.15 -18.30 25.09
N SER A 92 4.05 -18.52 24.15
CA SER A 92 5.01 -19.63 24.21
C SER A 92 6.42 -19.14 23.92
N SER A 93 7.43 -19.84 24.41
CA SER A 93 8.83 -19.47 24.23
C SER A 93 9.71 -20.67 23.88
N ASN A 94 10.89 -20.43 23.25
CA ASN A 94 11.83 -21.47 22.83
C ASN A 94 11.15 -22.53 21.93
N VAL A 95 10.46 -22.11 20.87
CA VAL A 95 9.77 -23.02 19.95
C VAL A 95 10.58 -23.18 18.67
N LYS A 96 10.82 -24.42 18.25
CA LYS A 96 11.50 -24.75 17.00
C LYS A 96 10.57 -25.51 16.08
N ILE A 97 10.44 -25.07 14.83
CA ILE A 97 9.66 -25.75 13.80
C ILE A 97 10.56 -25.96 12.60
N LYS A 98 10.70 -27.20 12.14
CA LYS A 98 11.57 -27.48 11.00
C LYS A 98 11.06 -28.59 10.09
N ASP A 99 11.35 -28.44 8.81
CA ASP A 99 11.20 -29.41 7.73
C ASP A 99 9.78 -29.82 7.34
N ILE A 100 8.76 -29.56 8.15
CA ILE A 100 7.38 -29.96 7.90
C ILE A 100 6.77 -29.24 6.69
N THR A 101 5.73 -29.85 6.12
CA THR A 101 4.85 -29.21 5.14
C THR A 101 3.46 -29.00 5.74
N VAL A 102 2.97 -27.75 5.68
CA VAL A 102 1.61 -27.39 6.08
C VAL A 102 0.77 -27.21 4.81
N LEU A 103 -0.20 -28.09 4.62
CA LEU A 103 -1.20 -27.99 3.56
C LEU A 103 -2.52 -27.53 4.16
N ARG A 104 -3.01 -26.38 3.72
CA ARG A 104 -4.28 -25.88 4.11
C ARG A 104 -5.16 -25.64 2.88
N CYS A 105 -6.44 -25.99 2.98
CA CYS A 105 -7.40 -25.87 1.89
C CYS A 105 -8.68 -25.17 2.34
N GLU A 106 -8.56 -24.27 3.33
CA GLU A 106 -9.69 -23.58 3.94
C GLU A 106 -9.48 -22.07 4.04
N LYS A 107 -10.58 -21.34 4.13
CA LYS A 107 -10.59 -19.88 4.27
C LYS A 107 -10.19 -19.48 5.70
N SER A 108 -8.92 -19.36 5.97
CA SER A 108 -8.33 -18.75 7.17
C SER A 108 -6.81 -18.81 7.07
N TRP A 109 -6.12 -18.13 7.96
CA TRP A 109 -4.66 -18.16 8.10
C TRP A 109 -4.13 -19.57 8.29
N SER A 110 -2.98 -19.88 7.72
CA SER A 110 -2.41 -21.23 7.81
C SER A 110 -1.67 -21.44 9.11
N ALA A 111 -0.84 -20.48 9.49
CA ALA A 111 -0.09 -20.51 10.75
C ALA A 111 -0.17 -19.13 11.44
N PHE A 112 -0.27 -19.16 12.75
CA PHE A 112 -0.39 -17.95 13.56
C PHE A 112 0.47 -18.02 14.83
N MET A 113 1.28 -16.98 15.04
CA MET A 113 2.06 -16.77 16.24
C MET A 113 1.56 -15.54 16.99
N TRP A 114 1.38 -15.65 18.30
CA TRP A 114 0.92 -14.55 19.12
C TRP A 114 1.55 -14.56 20.50
N LYS A 115 2.06 -13.41 20.94
CA LYS A 115 2.72 -13.23 22.25
C LYS A 115 3.74 -14.32 22.55
N SER A 116 4.61 -14.58 21.60
CA SER A 116 5.61 -15.65 21.71
C SER A 116 7.00 -15.10 21.40
N ASP A 117 8.00 -15.72 21.96
CA ASP A 117 9.38 -15.30 21.84
C ASP A 117 10.36 -16.46 21.65
N ASN A 118 11.54 -16.12 21.12
CA ASN A 118 12.60 -17.07 20.82
C ASN A 118 12.08 -18.25 19.97
N VAL A 119 11.49 -17.89 18.82
CA VAL A 119 10.90 -18.87 17.89
C VAL A 119 11.72 -18.98 16.62
N SER A 120 12.07 -20.20 16.23
CA SER A 120 12.73 -20.48 14.96
C SER A 120 11.88 -21.37 14.07
N VAL A 121 11.74 -20.98 12.79
CA VAL A 121 11.01 -21.73 11.76
C VAL A 121 11.96 -21.92 10.58
N GLU A 122 12.34 -23.16 10.29
CA GLU A 122 13.35 -23.48 9.30
C GLU A 122 12.83 -24.51 8.28
N ASN A 123 13.07 -24.26 7.00
CA ASN A 123 12.75 -25.20 5.91
C ASN A 123 11.28 -25.67 5.89
N VAL A 124 10.34 -24.83 6.31
CA VAL A 124 8.90 -25.14 6.35
C VAL A 124 8.23 -24.69 5.06
N LYS A 125 7.32 -25.52 4.54
CA LYS A 125 6.52 -25.21 3.37
C LYS A 125 5.08 -24.98 3.80
N ILE A 126 4.47 -23.88 3.38
CA ILE A 126 3.07 -23.57 3.63
C ILE A 126 2.37 -23.38 2.29
N ILE A 127 1.28 -24.09 2.04
CA ILE A 127 0.53 -24.02 0.80
C ILE A 127 -0.95 -23.85 1.11
N ASN A 128 -1.51 -22.67 0.79
CA ASN A 128 -2.92 -22.33 0.98
C ASN A 128 -3.40 -21.33 -0.07
N PRO A 129 -3.55 -21.70 -1.36
CA PRO A 129 -3.80 -20.74 -2.44
C PRO A 129 -5.27 -20.57 -2.80
N GLN A 130 -6.23 -21.00 -2.00
CA GLN A 130 -7.59 -21.17 -2.49
C GLN A 130 -8.55 -20.02 -2.17
N TYR A 131 -8.35 -19.27 -1.09
CA TYR A 131 -9.35 -18.34 -0.59
C TYR A 131 -8.74 -17.02 -0.12
N ALA A 132 -9.51 -15.92 -0.23
CA ALA A 132 -9.23 -14.70 0.51
C ALA A 132 -9.16 -14.99 2.02
N SER A 133 -8.34 -14.26 2.77
CA SER A 133 -7.98 -14.52 4.17
C SER A 133 -7.24 -15.85 4.40
N SER A 134 -6.62 -16.41 3.36
CA SER A 134 -5.75 -17.59 3.49
C SER A 134 -4.29 -17.15 3.52
N ASP A 135 -3.92 -16.49 4.62
CA ASP A 135 -2.55 -16.05 4.88
C ASP A 135 -1.63 -17.26 5.08
N GLY A 136 -0.36 -17.07 4.81
CA GLY A 136 0.66 -18.07 5.03
C GLY A 136 1.05 -18.17 6.51
N PHE A 137 1.86 -17.23 6.99
CA PHE A 137 2.27 -17.19 8.39
C PHE A 137 2.13 -15.76 8.96
N ASP A 138 1.29 -15.61 9.96
CA ASP A 138 1.10 -14.36 10.69
C ASP A 138 1.85 -14.37 12.02
N ILE A 139 2.65 -13.33 12.24
CA ILE A 139 3.41 -13.09 13.47
C ILE A 139 2.78 -11.88 14.17
N ALA A 140 2.23 -12.06 15.36
CA ALA A 140 1.60 -10.95 16.08
C ALA A 140 2.16 -10.79 17.51
N ASN A 141 2.46 -9.54 17.88
CA ASN A 141 2.88 -9.17 19.23
C ASN A 141 3.99 -10.09 19.78
N SER A 142 4.96 -10.44 18.94
CA SER A 142 5.99 -11.44 19.22
C SER A 142 7.38 -10.90 18.91
N HIS A 143 8.42 -11.48 19.49
CA HIS A 143 9.78 -10.99 19.32
C HIS A 143 10.83 -12.11 19.34
N ASP A 144 12.07 -11.77 18.94
CA ASP A 144 13.17 -12.72 18.84
C ASP A 144 12.78 -13.93 17.97
N VAL A 145 12.33 -13.64 16.74
CA VAL A 145 11.81 -14.62 15.78
C VAL A 145 12.71 -14.70 14.56
N ILE A 146 13.02 -15.93 14.13
CA ILE A 146 13.74 -16.18 12.89
C ILE A 146 12.98 -17.17 12.01
N PHE A 147 12.73 -16.79 10.73
CA PHE A 147 12.28 -17.68 9.67
C PHE A 147 13.42 -17.84 8.67
N ASP A 148 13.74 -19.07 8.33
CA ASP A 148 14.82 -19.38 7.40
C ASP A 148 14.41 -20.46 6.39
N ASN A 149 14.74 -20.25 5.13
CA ASN A 149 14.52 -21.23 4.06
C ASN A 149 13.06 -21.72 3.93
N MET A 150 12.11 -20.77 4.02
CA MET A 150 10.69 -21.07 3.87
C MET A 150 10.28 -21.13 2.39
N PHE A 151 9.21 -21.87 2.10
CA PHE A 151 8.40 -21.69 0.91
C PHE A 151 6.95 -21.43 1.32
N ILE A 152 6.38 -20.31 0.89
CA ILE A 152 5.00 -19.96 1.22
C ILE A 152 4.24 -19.62 -0.04
N ARG A 153 3.14 -20.33 -0.27
CA ARG A 153 2.12 -19.94 -1.24
C ARG A 153 0.78 -19.74 -0.54
N SER A 154 0.29 -18.52 -0.57
CA SER A 154 -0.98 -18.08 -0.01
C SER A 154 -1.88 -17.49 -1.10
N CYS A 155 -3.15 -17.30 -0.82
CA CYS A 155 -4.00 -16.41 -1.62
C CYS A 155 -4.01 -15.00 -1.05
N ASP A 156 -3.94 -14.87 0.28
CA ASP A 156 -3.82 -13.61 1.00
C ASP A 156 -2.35 -13.33 1.36
N ASP A 157 -2.04 -12.65 2.46
CA ASP A 157 -0.67 -12.31 2.85
C ASP A 157 0.22 -13.55 2.96
N SER A 158 1.43 -13.53 2.36
CA SER A 158 2.32 -14.69 2.53
C SER A 158 2.99 -14.68 3.90
N ILE A 159 3.59 -13.58 4.30
CA ILE A 159 4.10 -13.36 5.65
C ILE A 159 3.66 -11.97 6.10
N ALA A 160 2.91 -11.90 7.20
CA ALA A 160 2.49 -10.64 7.80
C ALA A 160 2.92 -10.54 9.27
N ILE A 161 3.51 -9.39 9.63
CA ILE A 161 3.82 -9.05 11.02
C ILE A 161 2.72 -8.12 11.49
N LYS A 162 1.82 -8.66 12.32
CA LYS A 162 0.59 -8.01 12.78
C LYS A 162 0.66 -7.57 14.24
N GLY A 163 -0.30 -6.79 14.67
CA GLY A 163 -0.55 -6.44 16.06
C GLY A 163 -2.03 -6.62 16.34
N THR A 164 -2.38 -7.56 17.19
CA THR A 164 -3.76 -7.87 17.57
C THR A 164 -4.04 -7.54 19.05
N GLY A 165 -3.11 -6.82 19.68
CA GLY A 165 -3.24 -6.35 21.06
C GLY A 165 -3.22 -7.45 22.11
N ASN A 166 -3.72 -7.11 23.29
CA ASN A 166 -3.73 -8.01 24.44
C ASN A 166 -4.80 -9.12 24.38
N ASN A 167 -5.86 -8.91 23.64
CA ASN A 167 -7.05 -9.78 23.67
C ASN A 167 -7.47 -10.29 22.28
N GLY A 168 -6.58 -10.23 21.26
CA GLY A 168 -6.92 -10.53 19.89
C GLY A 168 -8.04 -9.63 19.37
N TYR A 169 -7.82 -8.85 18.33
CA TYR A 169 -8.80 -7.94 17.68
C TYR A 169 -9.53 -6.91 18.58
N ASN A 170 -9.30 -6.87 19.88
CA ASN A 170 -9.77 -5.80 20.74
C ASN A 170 -8.62 -4.82 20.98
N PRO A 171 -8.63 -3.64 20.31
CA PRO A 171 -7.57 -2.68 20.43
C PRO A 171 -7.36 -2.26 21.89
N ALA A 172 -6.13 -2.14 22.32
CA ALA A 172 -5.82 -1.56 23.61
C ALA A 172 -6.19 -0.07 23.62
N GLU A 173 -6.71 0.45 24.71
CA GLU A 173 -6.93 1.90 24.88
C GLU A 173 -5.59 2.67 24.88
N ASP A 174 -4.53 2.03 25.35
CA ASP A 174 -3.17 2.55 25.37
C ASP A 174 -2.24 1.57 24.61
N PRO A 175 -1.60 1.99 23.50
CA PRO A 175 -0.70 1.16 22.72
C PRO A 175 0.48 0.61 23.51
N ALA A 176 0.97 1.37 24.48
CA ALA A 176 2.10 0.95 25.32
C ALA A 176 1.80 -0.30 26.17
N GLN A 177 0.52 -0.67 26.27
CA GLN A 177 0.10 -1.88 27.00
C GLN A 177 -0.02 -3.11 26.10
N SER A 178 0.00 -2.94 24.78
CA SER A 178 0.04 -4.06 23.84
C SER A 178 1.48 -4.58 23.73
N PRO A 179 1.71 -5.89 23.69
CA PRO A 179 3.05 -6.40 23.45
C PRO A 179 3.60 -5.95 22.10
N ALA A 180 4.89 -5.66 22.03
CA ALA A 180 5.56 -5.18 20.84
C ALA A 180 5.95 -6.30 19.88
N ASN A 181 6.30 -5.92 18.65
CA ASN A 181 7.00 -6.77 17.67
C ASN A 181 8.43 -6.25 17.49
N TYR A 182 9.43 -7.06 17.74
CA TYR A 182 10.82 -6.64 17.54
C TYR A 182 11.78 -7.82 17.37
N ASN A 183 12.98 -7.56 16.82
CA ASN A 183 13.99 -8.58 16.55
C ASN A 183 13.42 -9.73 15.71
N ILE A 184 12.79 -9.43 14.57
CA ILE A 184 12.21 -10.43 13.68
C ILE A 184 13.02 -10.48 12.39
N THR A 185 13.51 -11.66 12.04
CA THR A 185 14.24 -11.88 10.79
C THR A 185 13.57 -12.96 9.95
N ILE A 186 13.25 -12.63 8.72
CA ILE A 186 12.77 -13.55 7.70
C ILE A 186 13.82 -13.60 6.58
N GLN A 187 14.38 -14.77 6.31
CA GLN A 187 15.46 -14.87 5.34
C GLN A 187 15.42 -16.13 4.46
N ASN A 188 16.16 -16.10 3.33
CA ASN A 188 16.38 -17.23 2.43
C ASN A 188 15.06 -17.88 1.95
N THR A 189 14.02 -17.08 1.73
CA THR A 189 12.64 -17.54 1.62
C THR A 189 12.08 -17.25 0.23
N GLN A 190 11.17 -18.11 -0.22
CA GLN A 190 10.40 -17.90 -1.44
C GLN A 190 8.93 -17.72 -1.09
N VAL A 191 8.29 -16.67 -1.63
CA VAL A 191 6.90 -16.35 -1.36
C VAL A 191 6.10 -16.16 -2.64
N TRP A 192 4.83 -16.54 -2.56
CA TRP A 192 3.84 -16.41 -3.63
C TRP A 192 2.51 -16.05 -3.00
N SER A 193 2.03 -14.82 -3.19
CA SER A 193 0.68 -14.39 -2.82
C SER A 193 -0.17 -14.25 -4.08
N ASP A 194 -1.28 -14.96 -4.15
CA ASP A 194 -2.16 -14.90 -5.34
C ASP A 194 -2.97 -13.58 -5.38
N ALA A 195 -3.22 -12.90 -4.23
CA ALA A 195 -4.14 -11.76 -4.19
C ALA A 195 -3.81 -10.60 -3.22
N ASN A 196 -2.83 -10.74 -2.31
CA ASN A 196 -2.54 -9.69 -1.32
C ASN A 196 -1.03 -9.45 -1.17
N ASN A 197 -0.53 -9.12 0.02
CA ASN A 197 0.87 -8.77 0.21
C ASN A 197 1.80 -10.00 0.22
N ALA A 198 3.00 -9.86 -0.31
CA ALA A 198 3.98 -10.94 -0.19
C ALA A 198 4.71 -10.88 1.16
N LEU A 199 5.25 -9.72 1.52
CA LEU A 199 5.97 -9.47 2.77
C LEU A 199 5.43 -8.19 3.40
N GLY A 200 4.80 -8.29 4.58
CA GLY A 200 4.09 -7.15 5.13
C GLY A 200 4.22 -6.94 6.63
N ILE A 201 3.95 -5.69 7.04
CA ILE A 201 3.65 -5.29 8.41
C ILE A 201 2.25 -4.68 8.39
N GLY A 202 1.36 -5.23 9.19
CA GLY A 202 -0.05 -4.81 9.26
C GLY A 202 -0.95 -5.62 8.28
N ALA A 203 -2.18 -5.14 7.95
CA ALA A 203 -2.80 -3.85 8.36
C ALA A 203 -3.06 -3.69 9.87
N GLU A 204 -3.39 -4.77 10.57
CA GLU A 204 -3.58 -4.74 12.02
C GLU A 204 -2.26 -4.42 12.70
N THR A 205 -2.18 -3.28 13.39
CA THR A 205 -0.95 -2.80 14.04
C THR A 205 -1.15 -2.41 15.50
N ASP A 206 -2.03 -3.14 16.21
CA ASP A 206 -2.18 -2.99 17.66
C ASP A 206 -1.02 -3.65 18.42
N ALA A 207 0.09 -2.96 18.45
CA ALA A 207 1.30 -3.30 19.18
C ALA A 207 1.95 -2.02 19.73
N ALA A 208 2.66 -2.09 20.83
CA ALA A 208 3.32 -0.92 21.42
C ALA A 208 4.31 -0.26 20.45
N TYR A 209 5.04 -1.08 19.72
CA TYR A 209 5.93 -0.66 18.63
C TYR A 209 6.34 -1.84 17.76
N TYR A 210 6.92 -1.52 16.61
CA TYR A 210 7.63 -2.45 15.72
C TYR A 210 9.06 -1.94 15.57
N ASP A 211 10.05 -2.80 15.84
CA ASP A 211 11.44 -2.39 15.76
C ASP A 211 12.37 -3.54 15.34
N ASN A 212 13.45 -3.21 14.61
CA ASN A 212 14.46 -4.17 14.19
C ASN A 212 13.85 -5.40 13.48
N ILE A 213 13.21 -5.16 12.34
CA ILE A 213 12.59 -6.18 11.51
C ILE A 213 13.35 -6.28 10.18
N THR A 214 13.76 -7.49 9.81
CA THR A 214 14.55 -7.71 8.59
C THR A 214 13.94 -8.79 7.71
N PHE A 215 13.72 -8.45 6.44
CA PHE A 215 13.42 -9.36 5.35
C PHE A 215 14.64 -9.43 4.45
N LYS A 216 15.28 -10.61 4.33
CA LYS A 216 16.56 -10.73 3.65
C LYS A 216 16.67 -11.94 2.73
N ASN A 217 17.26 -11.75 1.55
CA ASN A 217 17.48 -12.81 0.56
C ASN A 217 16.19 -13.57 0.23
N ILE A 218 15.21 -12.86 -0.33
CA ILE A 218 13.87 -13.42 -0.58
C ILE A 218 13.52 -13.29 -2.07
N ASP A 219 12.90 -14.35 -2.60
CA ASP A 219 12.30 -14.37 -3.92
C ASP A 219 10.77 -14.20 -3.78
N VAL A 220 10.23 -13.08 -4.27
CA VAL A 220 8.80 -12.89 -4.47
C VAL A 220 8.45 -13.38 -5.87
N LEU A 221 7.98 -14.62 -5.97
CA LEU A 221 7.70 -15.26 -7.24
C LEU A 221 6.46 -14.69 -7.93
N TYR A 222 5.44 -14.34 -7.13
CA TYR A 222 4.19 -13.79 -7.62
C TYR A 222 3.50 -12.98 -6.53
N ASN A 223 3.05 -11.78 -6.91
CA ASN A 223 2.23 -10.90 -6.10
C ASN A 223 1.38 -10.02 -7.03
N TYR A 224 0.50 -10.66 -7.80
CA TYR A 224 -0.27 -9.98 -8.81
C TYR A 224 -1.75 -10.25 -8.61
N ASP A 225 -2.42 -9.32 -7.97
CA ASP A 225 -3.85 -9.37 -7.73
C ASP A 225 -4.62 -9.18 -9.04
N ASP A 226 -5.22 -10.26 -9.55
CA ASP A 226 -6.14 -10.24 -10.69
C ASP A 226 -7.59 -9.93 -10.26
N TYR A 227 -7.86 -9.82 -8.96
CA TYR A 227 -9.17 -9.42 -8.51
C TYR A 227 -9.41 -7.97 -8.88
N SER A 228 -10.45 -7.75 -9.68
CA SER A 228 -10.97 -6.43 -10.06
C SER A 228 -11.64 -5.69 -8.90
N TYR A 229 -11.07 -5.79 -7.70
CA TYR A 229 -11.41 -4.83 -6.67
C TYR A 229 -10.89 -3.48 -7.13
N PRO A 230 -11.71 -2.44 -7.05
CA PRO A 230 -11.26 -1.10 -7.42
C PRO A 230 -9.99 -0.77 -6.64
N ASP A 231 -9.14 0.09 -7.20
CA ASP A 231 -7.84 0.55 -6.66
C ASP A 231 -7.89 1.12 -5.23
N GLN A 232 -8.93 0.85 -4.47
CA GLN A 232 -9.20 1.35 -3.13
C GLN A 232 -8.43 0.63 -2.02
N LEU A 233 -7.88 -0.55 -2.30
CA LEU A 233 -7.00 -1.20 -1.34
C LEU A 233 -5.57 -0.75 -1.61
N MET A 234 -5.24 0.43 -1.09
CA MET A 234 -3.99 1.14 -1.36
C MET A 234 -2.74 0.45 -0.77
N GLU A 235 -2.93 -0.52 0.12
CA GLU A 235 -1.84 -1.21 0.82
C GLU A 235 -1.23 -2.38 0.05
N ARG A 236 -1.97 -3.04 -0.85
CA ARG A 236 -1.49 -4.27 -1.53
C ARG A 236 -0.23 -4.04 -2.35
N SER A 237 0.80 -4.76 -1.99
CA SER A 237 2.10 -4.67 -2.66
C SER A 237 3.00 -5.87 -2.34
N ALA A 238 4.08 -6.02 -3.08
CA ALA A 238 5.08 -7.04 -2.77
C ALA A 238 5.74 -6.79 -1.40
N LEU A 239 6.06 -5.53 -1.10
CA LEU A 239 6.69 -5.11 0.16
C LEU A 239 5.79 -4.06 0.82
N ASN A 240 5.11 -4.43 1.90
CA ASN A 240 4.05 -3.64 2.50
C ASN A 240 4.33 -3.20 3.94
N ILE A 241 3.97 -1.98 4.26
CA ILE A 241 3.80 -1.48 5.63
C ILE A 241 2.49 -0.69 5.67
N CYS A 242 1.48 -1.22 6.35
CA CYS A 242 0.18 -0.59 6.51
C CYS A 242 -0.14 -0.42 8.00
N ALA A 243 0.08 0.79 8.53
CA ALA A 243 -0.09 1.08 9.95
C ALA A 243 -1.49 1.62 10.25
N LEU A 244 -2.47 0.74 10.35
CA LEU A 244 -3.87 1.12 10.62
C LEU A 244 -4.09 1.71 12.01
N ASN A 245 -3.32 1.28 13.02
CA ASN A 245 -3.44 1.73 14.41
C ASN A 245 -2.48 2.86 14.77
N ALA A 246 -1.81 3.47 13.79
CA ALA A 246 -0.88 4.58 14.01
C ALA A 246 0.17 4.31 15.11
N THR A 247 0.69 3.10 15.17
CA THR A 247 1.78 2.71 16.08
C THR A 247 3.15 3.17 15.56
N ASN A 248 4.18 3.11 16.40
CA ASN A 248 5.55 3.36 15.97
C ASN A 248 6.10 2.14 15.23
N ILE A 249 6.58 2.34 14.00
CA ILE A 249 7.29 1.34 13.21
C ILE A 249 8.66 1.91 12.86
N SER A 250 9.72 1.22 13.28
CA SER A 250 11.08 1.71 13.07
C SER A 250 12.06 0.59 12.72
N ASN A 251 13.18 0.98 12.07
CA ASN A 251 14.28 0.07 11.77
C ASN A 251 13.86 -1.19 11.03
N VAL A 252 13.12 -1.02 9.92
CA VAL A 252 12.70 -2.12 9.04
C VAL A 252 13.60 -2.17 7.82
N THR A 253 14.15 -3.33 7.53
CA THR A 253 15.04 -3.54 6.38
C THR A 253 14.49 -4.62 5.46
N TYR A 254 14.37 -4.29 4.18
CA TYR A 254 14.18 -5.22 3.07
C TYR A 254 15.49 -5.26 2.29
N GLU A 255 16.18 -6.40 2.28
CA GLU A 255 17.51 -6.54 1.71
C GLU A 255 17.62 -7.76 0.78
N ASP A 256 18.28 -7.59 -0.35
CA ASP A 256 18.54 -8.68 -1.32
C ASP A 256 17.23 -9.37 -1.78
N ILE A 257 16.24 -8.60 -2.22
CA ILE A 257 14.93 -9.12 -2.64
C ILE A 257 14.79 -9.08 -4.16
N ARG A 258 14.38 -10.19 -4.74
CA ARG A 258 14.10 -10.35 -6.16
C ARG A 258 12.59 -10.56 -6.35
N ILE A 259 11.99 -9.77 -7.24
CA ILE A 259 10.54 -9.77 -7.48
C ILE A 259 10.29 -10.11 -8.94
N GLU A 260 9.74 -11.30 -9.19
CA GLU A 260 9.46 -11.81 -10.53
C GLU A 260 8.20 -11.16 -11.10
N LYS A 261 7.12 -11.15 -10.32
CA LYS A 261 5.86 -10.54 -10.74
C LYS A 261 5.14 -9.89 -9.56
N ALA A 262 4.88 -8.60 -9.68
CA ALA A 262 4.06 -7.86 -8.72
C ALA A 262 3.25 -6.77 -9.44
N LYS A 263 2.04 -6.49 -8.98
CA LYS A 263 1.25 -5.36 -9.47
C LYS A 263 1.85 -4.05 -8.95
N ARG A 264 1.98 -3.89 -7.65
CA ARG A 264 2.65 -2.77 -6.96
C ARG A 264 3.90 -3.28 -6.25
N LEU A 265 4.95 -2.49 -6.24
CA LEU A 265 6.23 -2.92 -5.68
C LEU A 265 6.30 -2.69 -4.16
N ILE A 266 6.06 -1.44 -3.73
CA ILE A 266 6.19 -1.03 -2.34
C ILE A 266 4.99 -0.17 -1.95
N SER A 267 4.49 -0.39 -0.73
CA SER A 267 3.49 0.48 -0.12
C SER A 267 3.82 0.73 1.35
N ILE A 268 3.94 2.00 1.73
CA ILE A 268 4.02 2.44 3.12
C ILE A 268 2.85 3.39 3.35
N THR A 269 1.87 3.00 4.17
CA THR A 269 0.66 3.78 4.38
C THR A 269 0.22 3.84 5.83
N MET A 270 -0.46 4.93 6.19
CA MET A 270 -1.12 5.12 7.48
C MET A 270 -2.58 5.50 7.21
N PRO A 271 -3.45 4.56 6.82
CA PRO A 271 -4.84 4.85 6.45
C PRO A 271 -5.73 5.11 7.67
N ASP A 272 -6.83 5.83 7.46
CA ASP A 272 -7.86 6.11 8.49
C ASP A 272 -8.76 4.91 8.78
N SER A 273 -8.95 4.07 7.78
CA SER A 273 -9.80 2.88 7.84
C SER A 273 -9.32 1.85 6.83
N PHE A 274 -9.79 0.65 7.02
CA PHE A 274 -9.54 -0.49 6.15
C PHE A 274 -10.87 -1.02 5.60
N TRP A 275 -10.86 -2.02 4.74
CA TRP A 275 -12.09 -2.58 4.17
C TRP A 275 -13.08 -3.12 5.25
N PHE A 276 -12.59 -3.52 6.41
CA PHE A 276 -13.41 -3.92 7.56
C PHE A 276 -13.75 -2.76 8.53
N GLY A 277 -13.43 -1.51 8.16
CA GLY A 277 -13.65 -0.31 8.96
C GLY A 277 -12.40 0.15 9.73
N SER A 278 -12.58 1.17 10.58
CA SER A 278 -11.52 1.61 11.49
C SER A 278 -11.41 0.63 12.66
N LEU A 279 -10.21 0.30 13.09
CA LEU A 279 -9.99 -0.31 14.39
C LEU A 279 -10.24 0.76 15.44
N GLN A 280 -11.33 0.61 16.18
CA GLN A 280 -11.87 1.67 17.05
C GLN A 280 -10.85 2.16 18.09
N GLY A 281 -10.77 3.46 18.25
CA GLY A 281 -10.18 4.13 19.40
C GLY A 281 -8.72 4.52 19.30
N ASN A 282 -7.98 4.08 18.28
CA ASN A 282 -6.51 4.13 18.32
C ASN A 282 -5.88 5.27 17.51
N TRP A 283 -6.68 6.17 16.96
CA TRP A 283 -6.18 7.33 16.20
C TRP A 283 -5.58 8.44 17.07
N ASN A 284 -5.67 8.31 18.39
CA ASN A 284 -4.97 9.19 19.32
C ASN A 284 -3.50 8.78 19.54
N TRP A 285 -3.04 7.73 18.91
CA TRP A 285 -1.66 7.30 18.97
C TRP A 285 -0.82 8.14 18.03
N ASN A 286 0.21 8.78 18.54
CA ASN A 286 1.13 9.61 17.75
C ASN A 286 2.26 8.76 17.15
N GLY A 287 1.90 7.61 16.57
CA GLY A 287 2.86 6.71 15.97
C GLY A 287 3.42 7.24 14.66
N LYS A 288 4.65 6.88 14.38
CA LYS A 288 5.41 7.29 13.19
C LYS A 288 6.06 6.08 12.56
N ILE A 289 6.21 6.14 11.25
CA ILE A 289 6.99 5.16 10.51
C ILE A 289 8.34 5.79 10.18
N SER A 290 9.45 5.16 10.58
CA SER A 290 10.78 5.76 10.38
C SER A 290 11.90 4.72 10.22
N GLY A 291 12.99 5.10 9.55
CA GLY A 291 14.16 4.24 9.40
C GLY A 291 13.88 2.98 8.57
N ILE A 292 13.18 3.12 7.46
CA ILE A 292 12.86 2.02 6.56
C ILE A 292 13.91 1.95 5.45
N THR A 293 14.51 0.80 5.25
CA THR A 293 15.56 0.59 4.24
C THR A 293 15.16 -0.47 3.23
N TYR A 294 15.22 -0.12 1.95
CA TYR A 294 15.11 -1.03 0.82
C TYR A 294 16.47 -1.11 0.13
N ARG A 295 17.18 -2.23 0.33
CA ARG A 295 18.54 -2.41 -0.20
C ARG A 295 18.61 -3.58 -1.18
N ASN A 296 19.28 -3.38 -2.33
CA ASN A 296 19.45 -4.41 -3.36
C ASN A 296 18.11 -5.05 -3.77
N ILE A 297 17.11 -4.24 -4.06
CA ILE A 297 15.80 -4.71 -4.52
C ILE A 297 15.83 -4.76 -6.04
N VAL A 298 15.48 -5.90 -6.62
CA VAL A 298 15.40 -6.05 -8.08
C VAL A 298 14.00 -6.50 -8.47
N SER A 299 13.30 -5.71 -9.28
CA SER A 299 12.01 -6.08 -9.86
C SER A 299 12.13 -6.35 -11.35
N TYR A 300 11.71 -7.53 -11.76
CA TYR A 300 11.52 -7.94 -13.16
C TYR A 300 10.08 -7.77 -13.63
N SER A 301 9.18 -7.40 -12.72
CA SER A 301 7.74 -7.35 -12.94
C SER A 301 7.33 -6.44 -14.10
N ASP A 302 6.36 -6.90 -14.89
CA ASP A 302 5.67 -6.14 -15.92
C ASP A 302 4.49 -5.28 -15.38
N GLY A 303 4.21 -5.36 -14.08
CA GLY A 303 3.21 -4.53 -13.41
C GLY A 303 3.55 -3.04 -13.37
N ASN A 304 2.74 -2.25 -12.68
CA ASN A 304 2.96 -0.80 -12.58
C ASN A 304 4.21 -0.44 -11.75
N ASN A 305 4.72 -1.36 -10.92
CA ASN A 305 5.89 -1.18 -10.07
C ASN A 305 5.85 0.08 -9.19
N GLU A 306 4.67 0.56 -8.85
CA GLU A 306 4.48 1.75 -8.05
C GLU A 306 5.09 1.60 -6.65
N ILE A 307 5.66 2.70 -6.15
CA ILE A 307 6.21 2.84 -4.81
C ILE A 307 5.44 3.99 -4.16
N GLN A 308 4.59 3.71 -3.19
CA GLN A 308 3.84 4.74 -2.50
C GLN A 308 4.26 4.89 -1.04
N MET A 309 4.31 6.14 -0.57
CA MET A 309 4.61 6.51 0.81
C MET A 309 3.63 7.59 1.23
N LEU A 310 2.59 7.21 1.95
CA LEU A 310 1.46 8.06 2.27
C LEU A 310 1.29 8.15 3.80
N GLY A 311 2.00 9.11 4.41
CA GLY A 311 1.76 9.50 5.80
C GLY A 311 0.36 10.12 5.92
N ARG A 312 -0.21 10.15 7.10
CA ARG A 312 -1.60 10.56 7.32
C ARG A 312 -1.75 12.07 7.58
N ASP A 313 -1.00 12.59 8.53
CA ASP A 313 -1.05 13.99 8.97
C ASP A 313 0.28 14.39 9.64
N THR A 314 0.34 15.56 10.28
CA THR A 314 1.57 16.07 10.92
C THR A 314 2.01 15.27 12.16
N GLU A 315 1.11 14.55 12.79
CA GLU A 315 1.39 13.70 13.95
C GLU A 315 1.77 12.27 13.51
N HIS A 316 1.23 11.80 12.38
CA HIS A 316 1.38 10.46 11.84
C HIS A 316 2.16 10.48 10.53
N MET A 317 3.48 10.64 10.64
CA MET A 317 4.38 10.86 9.51
C MET A 317 5.18 9.61 9.16
N ILE A 318 5.58 9.54 7.89
CA ILE A 318 6.62 8.64 7.39
C ILE A 318 7.92 9.44 7.25
N SER A 319 9.05 8.93 7.75
CA SER A 319 10.33 9.63 7.62
C SER A 319 11.53 8.69 7.54
N GLY A 320 12.63 9.15 6.94
CA GLY A 320 13.86 8.38 6.89
C GLY A 320 13.71 7.07 6.10
N VAL A 321 13.14 7.13 4.91
CA VAL A 321 13.06 5.99 3.98
C VAL A 321 14.25 6.01 3.05
N THR A 322 15.01 4.93 3.01
CA THR A 322 16.22 4.81 2.17
C THR A 322 16.04 3.74 1.11
N PHE A 323 16.23 4.13 -0.14
CA PHE A 323 16.38 3.22 -1.28
C PHE A 323 17.87 3.11 -1.60
N ASP A 324 18.45 1.92 -1.47
CA ASP A 324 19.85 1.67 -1.75
C ASP A 324 19.97 0.58 -2.82
N ASN A 325 20.38 0.97 -4.03
CA ASN A 325 20.50 0.07 -5.17
C ASN A 325 19.19 -0.66 -5.53
N VAL A 326 18.10 0.08 -5.69
CA VAL A 326 16.81 -0.45 -6.18
C VAL A 326 16.80 -0.40 -7.70
N VAL A 327 16.53 -1.53 -8.35
CA VAL A 327 16.53 -1.70 -9.80
C VAL A 327 15.18 -2.23 -10.26
N ILE A 328 14.53 -1.53 -11.18
CA ILE A 328 13.22 -1.89 -11.72
C ILE A 328 13.35 -2.04 -13.24
N LYS A 329 13.07 -3.24 -13.77
CA LYS A 329 13.22 -3.54 -15.22
C LYS A 329 14.60 -3.15 -15.76
N GLY A 330 15.64 -3.40 -14.99
CA GLY A 330 17.02 -3.05 -15.36
C GLY A 330 17.39 -1.57 -15.23
N GLN A 331 16.47 -0.71 -14.79
CA GLN A 331 16.72 0.71 -14.55
C GLN A 331 16.84 0.98 -13.05
N LYS A 332 17.86 1.75 -12.66
CA LYS A 332 18.01 2.17 -11.27
C LYS A 332 16.93 3.18 -10.90
N LEU A 333 16.35 3.01 -9.72
CA LEU A 333 15.39 3.98 -9.18
C LEU A 333 16.07 5.34 -8.99
N GLY A 334 15.46 6.40 -9.48
CA GLY A 334 15.80 7.78 -9.18
C GLY A 334 14.68 8.44 -8.39
N LEU A 335 14.96 9.47 -7.59
CA LEU A 335 13.94 10.21 -6.85
C LEU A 335 12.99 11.02 -7.76
N SER A 336 13.33 11.19 -9.02
CA SER A 336 12.47 11.76 -10.06
C SER A 336 11.58 10.72 -10.74
N SER A 337 11.58 9.46 -10.28
CA SER A 337 10.82 8.39 -10.91
C SER A 337 9.32 8.61 -10.77
N ARG A 338 8.57 8.45 -11.86
CA ARG A 338 7.10 8.44 -11.87
C ARG A 338 6.49 7.33 -11.01
N LEU A 339 7.29 6.33 -10.64
CA LEU A 339 6.87 5.25 -9.79
C LEU A 339 6.70 5.67 -8.32
N LEU A 340 7.35 6.78 -7.92
CA LEU A 340 7.28 7.30 -6.56
C LEU A 340 6.02 8.14 -6.35
N LYS A 341 5.16 7.73 -5.43
CA LYS A 341 3.98 8.44 -4.96
C LYS A 341 4.20 8.82 -3.50
N ILE A 342 4.52 10.08 -3.26
CA ILE A 342 4.91 10.60 -1.93
C ILE A 342 3.98 11.77 -1.59
N ASN A 343 3.38 11.76 -0.40
CA ASN A 343 2.59 12.89 0.07
C ASN A 343 3.37 13.82 1.02
N LYS A 344 2.80 14.96 1.38
CA LYS A 344 3.40 15.98 2.25
C LYS A 344 3.72 15.52 3.68
N TYR A 345 3.20 14.37 4.09
CA TYR A 345 3.45 13.76 5.39
C TYR A 345 4.56 12.70 5.37
N THR A 346 5.34 12.70 4.28
CA THR A 346 6.52 11.85 4.11
C THR A 346 7.76 12.71 3.96
N LYS A 347 8.80 12.48 4.76
CA LYS A 347 10.03 13.30 4.82
C LYS A 347 11.30 12.45 4.77
N ASN A 348 12.42 13.11 4.47
CA ASN A 348 13.76 12.51 4.52
C ASN A 348 13.83 11.20 3.71
N VAL A 349 13.38 11.24 2.46
CA VAL A 349 13.48 10.11 1.54
C VAL A 349 14.84 10.16 0.85
N GLN A 350 15.62 9.11 0.97
CA GLN A 350 16.97 9.01 0.45
C GLN A 350 17.06 7.95 -0.64
N ASN A 351 17.91 8.21 -1.64
CA ASN A 351 18.25 7.23 -2.66
C ASN A 351 19.75 7.18 -2.89
N ILE A 352 20.32 5.99 -2.82
CA ILE A 352 21.73 5.72 -2.99
C ILE A 352 21.90 4.94 -4.29
N VAL A 353 22.59 5.55 -5.25
CA VAL A 353 22.90 4.93 -6.53
C VAL A 353 24.41 4.97 -6.74
N ASN A 354 25.04 3.80 -6.86
CA ASN A 354 26.50 3.69 -7.00
C ASN A 354 27.29 4.45 -5.90
N GLY A 355 26.77 4.46 -4.68
CA GLY A 355 27.38 5.18 -3.55
C GLY A 355 27.10 6.68 -3.52
N SER A 356 26.40 7.23 -4.52
CA SER A 356 25.98 8.64 -4.52
C SER A 356 24.61 8.78 -3.85
N LEU A 357 24.55 9.62 -2.83
CA LEU A 357 23.33 9.94 -2.10
C LEU A 357 22.59 11.09 -2.76
N THR A 358 21.30 10.90 -2.99
CA THR A 358 20.33 11.97 -3.26
C THR A 358 19.25 11.94 -2.18
N GLU A 359 18.67 13.08 -1.83
CA GLU A 359 17.74 13.18 -0.72
C GLU A 359 16.60 14.16 -1.01
N ILE A 360 15.38 13.78 -0.58
CA ILE A 360 14.24 14.68 -0.42
C ILE A 360 14.11 14.94 1.08
N GLN A 361 14.51 16.11 1.56
CA GLN A 361 14.55 16.49 2.98
C GLN A 361 13.15 16.61 3.56
N ASP A 362 12.32 17.36 2.87
CA ASP A 362 10.90 17.47 3.15
C ASP A 362 10.17 16.86 1.96
N GLY A 363 9.18 16.04 2.22
CA GLY A 363 8.24 15.65 1.19
C GLY A 363 7.73 16.92 0.50
N PRO A 364 7.33 16.86 -0.77
CA PRO A 364 7.01 18.06 -1.53
C PRO A 364 6.10 18.95 -0.70
N PHE A 365 6.46 20.24 -0.60
CA PHE A 365 5.64 21.26 0.02
C PHE A 365 4.31 21.30 -0.71
N GLY A 366 3.25 20.77 -0.11
CA GLY A 366 2.01 20.49 -0.79
C GLY A 366 1.89 18.99 -1.18
N SER A 367 0.72 18.56 -1.57
CA SER A 367 0.50 17.26 -2.21
C SER A 367 1.32 17.19 -3.50
N ASN A 368 1.99 16.06 -3.78
CA ASN A 368 2.52 15.83 -5.12
C ASN A 368 1.41 15.49 -6.12
N VAL A 369 0.20 15.31 -5.64
CA VAL A 369 -1.01 15.15 -6.45
C VAL A 369 -1.99 16.24 -6.05
N HIS A 370 -2.24 17.18 -6.95
CA HIS A 370 -3.19 18.26 -6.78
C HIS A 370 -4.48 17.90 -7.51
N LYS A 371 -5.51 17.58 -6.74
CA LYS A 371 -6.85 17.27 -7.25
C LYS A 371 -7.78 18.39 -6.93
N ILE A 372 -8.20 19.15 -7.91
CA ILE A 372 -9.15 20.25 -7.67
C ILE A 372 -10.45 19.77 -7.00
N ALA A 373 -10.86 18.52 -7.22
CA ALA A 373 -12.02 17.92 -6.57
C ALA A 373 -11.90 17.89 -5.02
N GLU A 374 -10.69 17.75 -4.50
CA GLU A 374 -10.39 17.65 -3.07
C GLU A 374 -9.86 18.98 -2.50
N GLU A 375 -9.32 19.85 -3.36
CA GLU A 375 -8.60 21.07 -2.98
C GLU A 375 -9.36 22.36 -3.28
N TYR A 376 -10.60 22.26 -3.78
CA TYR A 376 -11.42 23.40 -4.12
C TYR A 376 -11.69 24.31 -2.91
N SER A 377 -11.42 25.61 -3.07
CA SER A 377 -11.68 26.61 -2.02
C SER A 377 -13.01 27.32 -2.25
N GLN A 378 -13.78 27.48 -1.18
CA GLN A 378 -15.03 28.26 -1.13
C GLN A 378 -14.86 29.62 -0.44
N SER A 379 -13.65 30.14 -0.34
CA SER A 379 -13.41 31.36 0.43
C SER A 379 -12.29 32.25 -0.10
N GLN A 380 -11.17 31.66 -0.52
CA GLN A 380 -9.96 32.42 -0.84
C GLN A 380 -9.27 31.89 -2.08
N GLN A 381 -8.66 32.78 -2.85
CA GLN A 381 -7.73 32.47 -3.93
C GLN A 381 -6.45 31.87 -3.38
N GLY A 382 -5.80 30.99 -4.12
CA GLY A 382 -4.48 30.47 -3.83
C GLY A 382 -4.42 29.39 -2.73
N ILE A 383 -5.55 28.94 -2.21
CA ILE A 383 -5.59 27.76 -1.33
C ILE A 383 -5.19 26.54 -2.14
N ASN A 384 -4.21 25.78 -1.64
CA ASN A 384 -3.61 24.64 -2.34
C ASN A 384 -3.13 24.98 -3.77
N GLU A 385 -2.65 26.22 -3.96
CA GLU A 385 -2.12 26.77 -5.22
C GLU A 385 -3.18 26.95 -6.33
N TRP A 386 -4.47 26.77 -6.06
CA TRP A 386 -5.53 26.95 -7.03
C TRP A 386 -6.09 28.37 -7.02
N TYR A 387 -6.33 28.91 -8.25
CA TYR A 387 -6.87 30.24 -8.49
C TYR A 387 -8.04 30.17 -9.48
N TYR A 388 -9.04 30.99 -9.27
CA TYR A 388 -10.26 31.08 -10.06
C TYR A 388 -10.28 32.44 -10.73
N ARG A 389 -10.16 32.48 -12.07
CA ARG A 389 -9.89 33.70 -12.80
C ARG A 389 -10.71 33.82 -14.08
N THR A 390 -10.75 35.04 -14.60
CA THR A 390 -11.18 35.36 -15.98
C THR A 390 -10.02 35.97 -16.74
N TRP A 391 -10.03 35.81 -18.05
CA TRP A 391 -9.12 36.52 -18.95
C TRP A 391 -9.89 37.27 -20.03
N THR A 392 -9.57 38.56 -20.22
CA THR A 392 -10.19 39.42 -21.22
C THR A 392 -9.14 39.92 -22.20
N ASN A 393 -9.42 39.84 -23.48
CA ASN A 393 -8.51 40.30 -24.52
C ASN A 393 -8.18 41.78 -24.33
N GLY A 394 -6.88 42.11 -24.29
CA GLY A 394 -6.38 43.46 -24.08
C GLY A 394 -6.40 43.97 -22.64
N VAL A 395 -6.96 43.23 -21.70
CA VAL A 395 -6.99 43.56 -20.25
C VAL A 395 -6.16 42.61 -19.43
N GLY A 396 -6.13 41.32 -19.78
CA GLY A 396 -5.42 40.27 -19.07
C GLY A 396 -6.25 39.56 -18.01
N ASN A 397 -5.58 38.94 -17.04
CA ASN A 397 -6.18 38.13 -15.97
C ASN A 397 -6.84 39.02 -14.90
N ALA A 398 -7.98 38.56 -14.39
CA ALA A 398 -8.65 39.11 -13.24
C ALA A 398 -9.13 38.04 -12.28
N ASP A 399 -8.94 38.24 -10.98
CA ASP A 399 -9.41 37.29 -9.96
C ASP A 399 -10.94 37.34 -9.87
N MET A 400 -11.56 36.16 -9.81
CA MET A 400 -12.97 36.04 -9.46
C MET A 400 -13.19 36.24 -7.97
N ASN A 401 -14.40 36.63 -7.59
CA ASN A 401 -14.82 36.84 -6.22
C ASN A 401 -15.76 35.73 -5.75
N TRP A 402 -15.44 35.13 -4.60
CA TRP A 402 -16.29 34.10 -4.02
C TRP A 402 -17.65 34.66 -3.58
N ASN A 403 -18.71 33.99 -4.01
CA ASN A 403 -20.09 34.22 -3.58
C ASN A 403 -20.55 35.71 -3.64
N SER A 404 -20.01 36.47 -4.56
CA SER A 404 -20.29 37.90 -4.68
C SER A 404 -21.77 38.24 -4.97
N ASP A 405 -22.51 37.28 -5.54
CA ASP A 405 -23.93 37.35 -5.88
C ASP A 405 -24.83 36.45 -4.99
N GLY A 406 -24.25 35.78 -3.97
CA GLY A 406 -24.97 34.86 -3.08
C GLY A 406 -25.23 33.46 -3.68
N SER A 407 -24.70 33.16 -4.85
CA SER A 407 -24.91 31.87 -5.53
C SER A 407 -24.06 30.69 -4.99
N GLY A 408 -23.02 30.98 -4.18
CA GLY A 408 -22.04 29.99 -3.75
C GLY A 408 -21.06 29.62 -4.85
N HIS A 409 -20.80 30.52 -5.78
CA HIS A 409 -19.86 30.34 -6.89
C HIS A 409 -18.75 31.38 -6.85
N TRP A 410 -17.61 31.10 -7.46
CA TRP A 410 -16.65 32.08 -7.90
C TRP A 410 -17.26 32.85 -9.08
N ARG A 411 -17.32 34.15 -9.00
CA ARG A 411 -17.92 35.02 -10.01
C ARG A 411 -16.89 35.97 -10.60
N GLY A 412 -16.88 36.04 -11.94
CA GLY A 412 -16.13 37.04 -12.68
C GLY A 412 -16.87 38.38 -12.78
N VAL A 413 -16.46 39.19 -13.73
CA VAL A 413 -17.03 40.56 -13.94
C VAL A 413 -18.36 40.50 -14.67
N HIS A 414 -18.53 39.52 -15.56
CA HIS A 414 -19.76 39.37 -16.33
C HIS A 414 -20.73 38.38 -15.67
N SER A 415 -22.00 38.46 -16.06
CA SER A 415 -23.09 37.79 -15.35
C SER A 415 -22.99 36.26 -15.33
N TYR A 416 -22.40 35.66 -16.34
CA TYR A 416 -22.29 34.21 -16.47
C TYR A 416 -20.90 33.67 -16.19
N ASP A 417 -19.87 34.52 -16.06
CA ASP A 417 -18.55 34.08 -15.65
C ASP A 417 -18.62 33.37 -14.29
N ALA A 418 -18.46 32.06 -14.27
CA ALA A 418 -18.59 31.31 -13.02
C ALA A 418 -17.72 30.06 -12.96
N ILE A 419 -17.23 29.75 -11.76
CA ILE A 419 -16.63 28.47 -11.41
C ILE A 419 -17.25 27.98 -10.10
N TRP A 420 -17.70 26.72 -10.08
CA TRP A 420 -18.24 26.13 -8.87
C TRP A 420 -17.96 24.64 -8.78
N MET A 421 -18.07 24.10 -7.59
CA MET A 421 -17.94 22.68 -7.30
C MET A 421 -19.26 22.13 -6.79
N TYR A 422 -19.68 21.00 -7.33
CA TYR A 422 -20.81 20.25 -6.80
C TYR A 422 -20.48 18.75 -6.87
N ASP A 423 -20.62 18.06 -5.76
CA ASP A 423 -20.37 16.61 -5.62
C ASP A 423 -19.03 16.16 -6.22
N GLY A 424 -17.95 16.91 -5.91
CA GLY A 424 -16.59 16.61 -6.39
C GLY A 424 -16.35 16.88 -7.87
N ILE A 425 -17.31 17.48 -8.56
CA ILE A 425 -17.22 17.83 -9.99
C ILE A 425 -17.07 19.34 -10.12
N LEU A 426 -16.04 19.78 -10.86
CA LEU A 426 -15.83 21.19 -11.15
C LEU A 426 -16.56 21.61 -12.42
N TYR A 427 -17.28 22.71 -12.32
CA TYR A 427 -18.02 23.36 -13.40
C TYR A 427 -17.42 24.72 -13.71
N LEU A 428 -17.27 25.02 -14.99
CA LEU A 428 -16.83 26.31 -15.51
C LEU A 428 -17.87 26.81 -16.51
N HIS A 429 -18.22 28.09 -16.43
CA HIS A 429 -19.08 28.74 -17.40
C HIS A 429 -18.42 30.05 -17.86
N PRO A 430 -18.03 30.18 -19.14
CA PRO A 430 -17.54 31.43 -19.70
C PRO A 430 -18.69 32.37 -20.03
N ASP A 431 -18.39 33.67 -20.08
CA ASP A 431 -19.24 34.71 -20.67
C ASP A 431 -18.44 35.34 -21.82
N THR A 432 -18.38 36.63 -21.96
CA THR A 432 -17.52 37.34 -22.93
C THR A 432 -16.02 37.27 -22.60
N ASN A 433 -15.71 36.71 -21.48
CA ASN A 433 -14.35 36.42 -21.00
C ASN A 433 -14.09 34.94 -21.02
N GLN A 434 -12.80 34.56 -21.11
CA GLN A 434 -12.41 33.21 -20.79
C GLN A 434 -12.53 32.96 -19.29
N THR A 435 -13.15 31.88 -18.91
CA THR A 435 -13.12 31.38 -17.53
C THR A 435 -11.94 30.46 -17.34
N MET A 436 -11.16 30.70 -16.31
CA MET A 436 -9.90 29.98 -16.10
C MET A 436 -9.79 29.40 -14.69
N LEU A 437 -9.50 28.12 -14.62
CA LEU A 437 -8.93 27.50 -13.45
C LEU A 437 -7.41 27.54 -13.59
N GLU A 438 -6.72 28.08 -12.62
CA GLU A 438 -5.26 28.12 -12.64
C GLU A 438 -4.66 27.43 -11.43
N TRP A 439 -3.55 26.78 -11.65
CA TRP A 439 -2.72 26.18 -10.60
C TRP A 439 -1.31 26.73 -10.69
N LYS A 440 -0.75 27.13 -9.55
CA LYS A 440 0.60 27.70 -9.46
C LYS A 440 1.56 26.68 -8.92
N ALA A 441 2.64 26.39 -9.65
CA ALA A 441 3.67 25.46 -9.21
C ALA A 441 4.34 25.94 -7.91
N SER A 442 4.24 25.15 -6.86
CA SER A 442 4.85 25.43 -5.55
C SER A 442 6.37 25.21 -5.56
N GLN A 443 6.86 24.44 -6.51
CA GLN A 443 8.28 24.10 -6.66
C GLN A 443 8.64 23.78 -8.11
N LYS A 444 9.94 23.71 -8.40
CA LYS A 444 10.46 23.21 -9.68
C LYS A 444 10.22 21.71 -9.78
N GLY A 445 9.86 21.24 -10.96
CA GLY A 445 9.72 19.80 -11.24
C GLY A 445 9.13 19.51 -12.60
N ASN A 446 9.00 18.25 -12.92
CA ASN A 446 8.17 17.78 -14.02
C ASN A 446 6.79 17.41 -13.48
N ILE A 447 5.72 17.83 -14.14
CA ILE A 447 4.35 17.50 -13.75
C ILE A 447 3.62 16.75 -14.86
N GLN A 448 2.73 15.86 -14.45
CA GLN A 448 1.74 15.22 -15.31
C GLN A 448 0.37 15.85 -15.06
N ILE A 449 -0.30 16.27 -16.10
CA ILE A 449 -1.63 16.91 -16.07
C ILE A 449 -2.62 15.98 -16.75
N THR A 450 -3.53 15.40 -15.97
CA THR A 450 -4.55 14.48 -16.48
C THR A 450 -5.95 15.04 -16.26
N GLY A 451 -6.88 14.67 -17.14
CA GLY A 451 -8.28 15.07 -17.00
C GLY A 451 -9.12 14.75 -18.21
N ASN A 452 -10.39 15.07 -18.08
CA ASN A 452 -11.36 15.03 -19.18
C ASN A 452 -12.22 16.30 -19.15
N VAL A 453 -12.31 17.01 -20.28
CA VAL A 453 -13.16 18.19 -20.42
C VAL A 453 -14.33 17.88 -21.31
N ARG A 454 -15.57 18.18 -20.88
CA ARG A 454 -16.80 17.88 -21.59
C ARG A 454 -17.91 18.88 -21.29
N LYS A 455 -18.92 18.94 -22.12
CA LYS A 455 -20.13 19.72 -21.85
C LYS A 455 -20.93 19.09 -20.70
N TYR A 456 -21.48 19.95 -19.86
CA TYR A 456 -22.52 19.58 -18.90
C TYR A 456 -23.91 19.86 -19.47
N ASP A 457 -24.12 21.10 -19.94
CA ASP A 457 -25.37 21.50 -20.55
C ASP A 457 -25.31 21.21 -22.06
N ILE A 458 -26.13 20.26 -22.48
CA ILE A 458 -26.17 19.75 -23.87
C ILE A 458 -27.47 20.10 -24.60
N LEU A 459 -28.26 21.03 -24.04
CA LEU A 459 -29.58 21.34 -24.57
C LEU A 459 -29.55 22.36 -25.72
N GLY A 460 -28.41 22.97 -25.98
CA GLY A 460 -28.25 23.95 -27.05
C GLY A 460 -26.88 24.63 -27.08
N GLY A 461 -26.81 25.81 -27.67
CA GLY A 461 -25.58 26.57 -27.86
C GLY A 461 -24.76 26.13 -29.08
N ASP A 462 -23.56 26.62 -29.18
CA ASP A 462 -22.59 26.30 -30.23
C ASP A 462 -21.39 25.48 -29.71
N GLY A 463 -21.32 25.29 -28.38
CA GLY A 463 -20.24 24.59 -27.71
C GLY A 463 -19.22 25.56 -27.14
N VAL A 464 -18.08 25.03 -26.72
CA VAL A 464 -16.98 25.83 -26.15
C VAL A 464 -15.67 25.48 -26.82
N VAL A 465 -14.68 26.36 -26.70
CA VAL A 465 -13.30 26.03 -27.04
C VAL A 465 -12.43 26.04 -25.81
N VAL A 466 -11.50 25.10 -25.74
CA VAL A 466 -10.69 24.83 -24.55
C VAL A 466 -9.21 24.71 -24.87
N SER A 467 -8.37 25.07 -23.90
CA SER A 467 -6.92 24.95 -24.03
C SER A 467 -6.26 24.90 -22.65
N ILE A 468 -5.02 24.35 -22.58
CA ILE A 468 -4.18 24.38 -21.39
C ILE A 468 -2.90 25.13 -21.73
N TRP A 469 -2.53 26.03 -20.83
CA TRP A 469 -1.36 26.90 -20.99
C TRP A 469 -0.42 26.74 -19.79
N LYS A 470 0.87 26.83 -20.06
CA LYS A 470 1.90 27.08 -19.06
C LYS A 470 2.36 28.52 -19.21
N ASN A 471 2.07 29.39 -18.26
CA ASN A 471 2.26 30.84 -18.39
C ASN A 471 1.62 31.35 -19.70
N ASP A 472 2.43 31.84 -20.62
CA ASP A 472 1.99 32.33 -21.94
C ASP A 472 2.19 31.32 -23.08
N THR A 473 2.57 30.10 -22.76
CA THR A 473 2.83 29.03 -23.74
C THR A 473 1.70 28.02 -23.76
N LEU A 474 1.12 27.79 -24.95
CA LEU A 474 0.15 26.74 -25.17
C LEU A 474 0.81 25.37 -25.02
N ILE A 475 0.24 24.50 -24.19
CA ILE A 475 0.75 23.13 -23.98
C ILE A 475 -0.25 22.04 -24.39
N TRP A 476 -1.52 22.41 -24.58
CA TRP A 476 -2.57 21.54 -25.12
C TRP A 476 -3.75 22.35 -25.63
N PRO A 477 -4.33 22.00 -26.80
CA PRO A 477 -3.85 21.01 -27.77
C PRO A 477 -2.53 21.42 -28.43
N GLU A 478 -2.02 20.62 -29.39
CA GLU A 478 -0.75 20.93 -30.08
C GLU A 478 -0.72 22.30 -30.78
N SER A 479 -1.88 22.80 -31.18
CA SER A 479 -2.00 24.13 -31.77
C SER A 479 -3.38 24.75 -31.53
N GLY A 480 -3.40 26.03 -31.15
CA GLY A 480 -4.62 26.83 -31.01
C GLY A 480 -5.56 26.35 -29.90
N TRP A 481 -6.84 26.35 -30.18
CA TRP A 481 -7.92 25.92 -29.30
C TRP A 481 -8.57 24.67 -29.87
N THR A 482 -9.11 23.81 -28.99
CA THR A 482 -9.91 22.66 -29.44
C THR A 482 -11.37 22.84 -29.05
N ALA A 483 -12.27 22.49 -29.96
CA ALA A 483 -13.69 22.66 -29.75
C ALA A 483 -14.31 21.44 -29.04
N ILE A 484 -15.20 21.71 -28.09
CA ILE A 484 -16.12 20.75 -27.48
C ILE A 484 -17.52 21.10 -28.02
N GLY A 485 -18.08 20.24 -28.86
CA GLY A 485 -19.39 20.47 -29.46
C GLY A 485 -20.51 20.61 -28.42
N TYR A 486 -21.57 21.34 -28.75
CA TYR A 486 -22.67 21.64 -27.82
C TYR A 486 -23.29 20.39 -27.16
N ASN A 487 -23.28 19.24 -27.81
CA ASN A 487 -23.86 18.00 -27.33
C ASN A 487 -22.80 16.95 -26.91
N ASP A 488 -21.54 17.35 -26.78
CA ASP A 488 -20.45 16.44 -26.40
C ASP A 488 -20.36 16.28 -24.88
N ASN A 489 -21.04 15.27 -24.36
CA ASN A 489 -20.97 14.87 -22.94
C ASN A 489 -19.94 13.75 -22.67
N VAL A 490 -19.24 13.27 -23.68
CA VAL A 490 -18.13 12.30 -23.57
C VAL A 490 -16.82 13.03 -23.28
N GLY A 491 -16.55 14.06 -24.08
CA GLY A 491 -15.44 14.98 -23.91
C GLY A 491 -14.10 14.50 -24.45
N LEU A 492 -13.10 15.33 -24.20
CA LEU A 492 -11.71 15.12 -24.63
C LEU A 492 -10.83 14.85 -23.41
N LYS A 493 -10.14 13.73 -23.44
CA LYS A 493 -9.12 13.39 -22.43
C LYS A 493 -7.79 14.06 -22.79
N HIS A 494 -7.10 14.49 -21.77
CA HIS A 494 -5.70 14.94 -21.87
C HIS A 494 -4.83 14.22 -20.86
N ASP A 495 -3.59 13.99 -21.24
CA ASP A 495 -2.52 13.42 -20.45
C ASP A 495 -1.21 14.08 -20.92
N ILE A 496 -0.75 15.09 -20.19
CA ILE A 496 0.30 16.01 -20.62
C ILE A 496 1.42 15.98 -19.60
N GLU A 497 2.63 15.88 -20.08
CA GLU A 497 3.83 16.01 -19.26
C GLU A 497 4.53 17.32 -19.59
N VAL A 498 4.86 18.10 -18.55
CA VAL A 498 5.53 19.40 -18.71
C VAL A 498 6.43 19.72 -17.53
N ASP A 499 7.60 20.32 -17.82
CA ASP A 499 8.49 20.85 -16.79
C ASP A 499 7.98 22.20 -16.28
N VAL A 500 8.04 22.41 -14.96
CA VAL A 500 7.68 23.67 -14.31
C VAL A 500 8.80 24.18 -13.41
N GLU A 501 8.93 25.49 -13.33
CA GLU A 501 9.70 26.20 -12.31
C GLU A 501 8.77 26.64 -11.17
N GLN A 502 9.31 26.88 -9.98
CA GLN A 502 8.53 27.45 -8.88
C GLN A 502 7.88 28.77 -9.31
N GLY A 503 6.58 28.86 -9.18
CA GLY A 503 5.79 30.02 -9.55
C GLY A 503 5.19 29.98 -10.95
N ASP A 504 5.53 28.98 -11.79
CA ASP A 504 4.87 28.78 -13.08
C ASP A 504 3.36 28.52 -12.88
N ILE A 505 2.55 28.96 -13.82
CA ILE A 505 1.10 28.85 -13.79
C ILE A 505 0.64 27.92 -14.89
N ILE A 506 -0.16 26.93 -14.52
CA ILE A 506 -0.93 26.09 -15.46
C ILE A 506 -2.35 26.61 -15.49
N SER A 507 -2.79 27.07 -16.67
CA SER A 507 -4.14 27.62 -16.88
C SER A 507 -4.98 26.68 -17.71
N PHE A 508 -6.11 26.25 -17.18
CA PHE A 508 -7.18 25.52 -17.88
C PHE A 508 -8.22 26.54 -18.32
N ARG A 509 -8.32 26.80 -19.62
CA ARG A 509 -9.11 27.90 -20.19
C ARG A 509 -10.30 27.36 -20.95
N VAL A 510 -11.47 27.94 -20.68
CA VAL A 510 -12.72 27.73 -21.40
C VAL A 510 -13.19 29.06 -21.96
N ASP A 511 -13.46 29.11 -23.27
CA ASP A 511 -13.96 30.28 -23.99
C ASP A 511 -15.30 29.94 -24.62
N GLU A 512 -16.23 30.92 -24.70
CA GLU A 512 -17.60 30.75 -25.17
C GLU A 512 -17.72 30.39 -26.67
N GLY A 513 -16.69 30.62 -27.44
CA GLY A 513 -16.77 30.47 -28.89
C GLY A 513 -17.52 31.64 -29.56
N MET A 514 -18.75 31.44 -30.01
CA MET A 514 -19.56 32.50 -30.62
C MET A 514 -20.63 33.08 -29.68
N ASN A 515 -21.10 32.35 -28.69
CA ASN A 515 -22.06 32.79 -27.69
C ASN A 515 -21.99 31.93 -26.42
N ASN A 516 -22.37 32.49 -25.28
CA ASN A 516 -22.30 31.84 -23.97
C ASN A 516 -23.51 30.97 -23.60
N ALA A 517 -24.43 30.70 -24.54
CA ALA A 517 -25.65 29.98 -24.23
C ALA A 517 -25.36 28.48 -24.02
N TYR A 518 -25.76 27.94 -22.87
CA TYR A 518 -25.58 26.55 -22.48
C TYR A 518 -24.11 26.12 -22.30
N ASP A 519 -23.16 27.02 -22.01
CA ASP A 519 -21.72 26.74 -22.03
C ASP A 519 -21.15 26.12 -20.77
N THR A 520 -21.99 25.69 -19.85
CA THR A 520 -21.52 24.96 -18.67
C THR A 520 -20.70 23.75 -19.08
N THR A 521 -19.45 23.75 -18.63
CA THR A 521 -18.43 22.75 -18.99
C THR A 521 -17.92 22.10 -17.70
N ILE A 522 -17.75 20.79 -17.74
CA ILE A 522 -17.10 20.03 -16.65
C ILE A 522 -15.63 19.85 -17.00
N TRP A 523 -14.76 20.23 -16.03
CA TRP A 523 -13.34 20.00 -16.13
C TRP A 523 -12.72 19.87 -14.75
N THR A 524 -12.40 18.65 -14.34
CA THR A 524 -11.84 18.35 -13.01
C THR A 524 -10.42 17.79 -13.18
N PRO A 525 -9.42 18.65 -13.42
CA PRO A 525 -8.05 18.21 -13.66
C PRO A 525 -7.37 17.71 -12.40
N VAL A 526 -6.37 16.83 -12.64
CA VAL A 526 -5.42 16.35 -11.65
C VAL A 526 -4.02 16.69 -12.13
N ILE A 527 -3.21 17.29 -11.26
CA ILE A 527 -1.81 17.59 -11.49
C ILE A 527 -0.97 16.74 -10.55
N THR A 528 -0.03 15.99 -11.09
CA THR A 528 0.89 15.15 -10.33
C THR A 528 2.31 15.57 -10.59
N TYR A 529 3.08 15.94 -9.55
CA TYR A 529 4.51 16.14 -9.69
C TYR A 529 5.22 14.82 -9.98
N ASN A 530 5.97 14.80 -11.08
CA ASN A 530 7.00 13.81 -11.37
C ASN A 530 8.31 14.44 -10.88
N PHE A 531 8.89 13.93 -9.80
CA PHE A 531 10.02 14.63 -9.17
C PHE A 531 11.23 14.72 -10.08
N TYR A 532 11.65 15.96 -10.43
CA TYR A 532 12.94 16.27 -11.02
C TYR A 532 13.84 16.97 -10.01
N ARG A 533 15.11 16.53 -9.91
CA ARG A 533 16.19 17.37 -9.46
C ARG A 533 17.17 17.56 -10.61
N GLU A 534 17.51 18.80 -10.91
CA GLU A 534 18.68 19.08 -11.73
C GLU A 534 19.95 18.67 -10.97
N TYR A 535 20.87 18.01 -11.68
CA TYR A 535 22.23 17.72 -11.24
C TYR A 535 23.08 18.98 -11.29
#